data_edd4cbc7d1f66206cc8d2dbca9b58486
#
_entry.id   edd4cbc7d1f66206cc8d2dbca9b58486
#
_cell.length_a   1.000
_cell.length_b   1.000
_cell.length_c   1.000
_cell.angle_alpha   90.00
_cell.angle_beta   90.00
_cell.angle_gamma   90.00
#
_symmetry.space_group_name_H-M   'P 1'
#
loop_
_entity.id
_entity.type
_entity.pdbx_description
1 polymer ?
#
loop_
_entity_poly.entity_id
_entity_poly.type
_entity_poly.pdbx_seq_one_letter_code
_entity_poly.pdbx_strand_id
1 'polypeptide(L)'
;LTIQTVSVAIMATGMVFVIVTRHIDLSVGSLLATCSAMMAMTQTLVTPEWLGLGLNHPMTAPIAILVGVATGVVIGAFHGWLIGYLGIPAFIVTLGGLLVWRNVAWYLTRGQTIGPLDENFQLFGGIGGTLGETWSWVFGLVCVVGALAALWQSRRNKMAHDFPVKPLWAEIVLGLVIAGAIVGFIAVLNAYDIPERRLERMFEMRGEVMPEGFTAGYGLPISVLVLIAVAVVMTVVANRTRLGRYIFAAGGNPDAAELSGINIRMLTVKVFMIMGALCAISAVVASARLTFHSNDIGTLDELRVIAAAVIGGTALSGGVGTIYGAILGALIMQSLQSGMAMVGVDAPFQNIVVGSVLVAAVLIDIIYRKRTGGR
;
A
#
# COMPACT_ATOMS: atom_id res chain seq x y z
N LEU A 1 5.49 13.64 0.60
CA LEU A 1 6.16 12.37 0.33
C LEU A 1 5.45 11.19 1.01
N THR A 2 5.32 11.17 2.35
CA THR A 2 4.74 10.02 3.09
C THR A 2 3.36 9.61 2.61
N ILE A 3 2.40 10.53 2.52
CA ILE A 3 1.03 10.25 2.05
C ILE A 3 1.02 9.76 0.60
N GLN A 4 1.88 10.29 -0.26
CA GLN A 4 1.98 9.90 -1.67
C GLN A 4 2.54 8.48 -1.84
N THR A 5 3.45 8.07 -0.96
CA THR A 5 4.05 6.73 -0.97
C THR A 5 3.03 5.65 -0.61
N VAL A 6 2.05 5.96 0.26
CA VAL A 6 1.15 4.96 0.86
C VAL A 6 0.41 4.14 -0.19
N SER A 7 -0.16 4.77 -1.20
CA SER A 7 -0.93 4.08 -2.25
C SER A 7 -0.09 3.02 -2.97
N VAL A 8 1.07 3.39 -3.47
CA VAL A 8 1.99 2.47 -4.16
C VAL A 8 2.53 1.41 -3.20
N ALA A 9 2.86 1.79 -1.95
CA ALA A 9 3.39 0.87 -0.96
C ALA A 9 2.37 -0.23 -0.57
N ILE A 10 1.09 0.11 -0.39
CA ILE A 10 0.03 -0.87 -0.13
C ILE A 10 -0.02 -1.91 -1.27
N MET A 11 -0.11 -1.47 -2.52
CA MET A 11 -0.15 -2.36 -3.68
C MET A 11 1.15 -3.16 -3.83
N ALA A 12 2.31 -2.58 -3.53
CA ALA A 12 3.60 -3.25 -3.60
C ALA A 12 3.69 -4.44 -2.64
N THR A 13 3.03 -4.38 -1.45
CA THR A 13 2.96 -5.54 -0.53
C THR A 13 2.25 -6.74 -1.16
N GLY A 14 1.18 -6.52 -1.93
CA GLY A 14 0.47 -7.56 -2.67
C GLY A 14 1.26 -8.06 -3.87
N MET A 15 1.93 -7.14 -4.57
CA MET A 15 2.78 -7.47 -5.72
C MET A 15 3.91 -8.43 -5.34
N VAL A 16 4.42 -8.38 -4.10
CA VAL A 16 5.36 -9.39 -3.60
C VAL A 16 4.79 -10.81 -3.77
N PHE A 17 3.54 -11.04 -3.39
CA PHE A 17 2.92 -12.37 -3.50
C PHE A 17 2.71 -12.78 -4.96
N VAL A 18 2.30 -11.84 -5.81
CA VAL A 18 2.11 -12.06 -7.24
C VAL A 18 3.45 -12.45 -7.90
N ILE A 19 4.52 -11.67 -7.65
CA ILE A 19 5.85 -11.93 -8.23
C ILE A 19 6.47 -13.19 -7.64
N VAL A 20 6.37 -13.41 -6.33
CA VAL A 20 6.86 -14.63 -5.67
C VAL A 20 6.24 -15.88 -6.28
N THR A 21 4.95 -15.85 -6.68
CA THR A 21 4.30 -16.96 -7.41
C THR A 21 4.58 -16.99 -8.91
N ARG A 22 5.60 -16.24 -9.37
CA ARG A 22 6.04 -16.14 -10.79
C ARG A 22 5.01 -15.53 -11.74
N HIS A 23 4.13 -14.69 -11.23
CA HIS A 23 3.17 -13.93 -12.01
C HIS A 23 3.52 -12.45 -12.04
N ILE A 24 2.97 -11.73 -13.01
CA ILE A 24 3.05 -10.27 -13.10
C ILE A 24 1.62 -9.76 -13.26
N ASP A 25 1.23 -8.76 -12.47
CA ASP A 25 -0.08 -8.12 -12.57
C ASP A 25 0.08 -6.68 -13.07
N LEU A 26 -0.31 -6.46 -14.31
CA LEU A 26 -0.31 -5.16 -14.96
C LEU A 26 -1.63 -4.38 -14.76
N SER A 27 -2.63 -5.01 -14.16
CA SER A 27 -3.96 -4.39 -14.01
C SER A 27 -4.13 -3.55 -12.75
N VAL A 28 -3.16 -3.55 -11.85
CA VAL A 28 -3.29 -2.97 -10.49
C VAL A 28 -3.69 -1.49 -10.51
N GLY A 29 -3.13 -0.69 -11.41
CA GLY A 29 -3.47 0.73 -11.53
C GLY A 29 -4.88 0.96 -12.07
N SER A 30 -5.32 0.15 -13.06
CA SER A 30 -6.68 0.22 -13.60
C SER A 30 -7.71 -0.36 -12.63
N LEU A 31 -7.34 -1.38 -11.86
CA LEU A 31 -8.17 -1.95 -10.80
C LEU A 31 -8.38 -0.95 -9.66
N LEU A 32 -7.32 -0.22 -9.27
CA LEU A 32 -7.43 0.91 -8.35
C LEU A 32 -8.43 1.95 -8.87
N ALA A 33 -8.36 2.33 -10.16
CA ALA A 33 -9.28 3.29 -10.76
C ALA A 33 -10.74 2.78 -10.71
N THR A 34 -10.97 1.50 -11.04
CA THR A 34 -12.31 0.90 -10.98
C THR A 34 -12.86 0.88 -9.55
N CYS A 35 -12.06 0.48 -8.57
CA CYS A 35 -12.46 0.49 -7.16
C CYS A 35 -12.78 1.92 -6.68
N SER A 36 -11.94 2.91 -7.06
CA SER A 36 -12.18 4.32 -6.77
C SER A 36 -13.48 4.85 -7.41
N ALA A 37 -13.75 4.49 -8.68
CA ALA A 37 -15.00 4.84 -9.37
C ALA A 37 -16.22 4.26 -8.64
N MET A 38 -16.18 2.97 -8.28
CA MET A 38 -17.25 2.31 -7.54
C MET A 38 -17.50 2.97 -6.18
N MET A 39 -16.43 3.32 -5.44
CA MET A 39 -16.54 4.02 -4.16
C MET A 39 -17.14 5.41 -4.33
N ALA A 40 -16.71 6.17 -5.34
CA ALA A 40 -17.23 7.50 -5.62
C ALA A 40 -18.71 7.46 -6.02
N MET A 41 -19.08 6.57 -6.94
CA MET A 41 -20.48 6.38 -7.34
C MET A 41 -21.36 5.90 -6.17
N THR A 42 -20.82 5.08 -5.29
CA THR A 42 -21.54 4.66 -4.07
C THR A 42 -21.84 5.86 -3.17
N GLN A 43 -20.87 6.75 -2.94
CA GLN A 43 -21.05 7.92 -2.07
C GLN A 43 -21.97 8.98 -2.67
N THR A 44 -21.91 9.20 -3.99
CA THR A 44 -22.61 10.33 -4.63
C THR A 44 -23.94 9.95 -5.26
N LEU A 45 -24.17 8.67 -5.56
CA LEU A 45 -25.39 8.20 -6.21
C LEU A 45 -26.11 7.15 -5.37
N VAL A 46 -25.44 6.02 -5.03
CA VAL A 46 -26.11 4.87 -4.42
C VAL A 46 -26.59 5.18 -2.99
N THR A 47 -25.73 5.75 -2.14
CA THR A 47 -26.14 6.05 -0.75
C THR A 47 -27.18 7.14 -0.66
N PRO A 48 -27.15 8.26 -1.44
CA PRO A 48 -28.21 9.27 -1.39
C PRO A 48 -29.52 8.79 -2.00
N GLU A 49 -29.50 8.20 -3.20
CA GLU A 49 -30.72 7.91 -3.95
C GLU A 49 -31.42 6.62 -3.50
N TRP A 50 -30.67 5.58 -3.15
CA TRP A 50 -31.24 4.26 -2.84
C TRP A 50 -31.36 3.99 -1.35
N LEU A 51 -30.43 4.53 -0.54
CA LEU A 51 -30.42 4.31 0.91
C LEU A 51 -30.91 5.54 1.70
N GLY A 52 -31.13 6.69 1.05
CA GLY A 52 -31.53 7.92 1.73
C GLY A 52 -30.44 8.50 2.65
N LEU A 53 -29.19 8.06 2.49
CA LEU A 53 -28.04 8.50 3.30
C LEU A 53 -27.29 9.57 2.52
N GLY A 54 -27.34 10.82 2.97
CA GLY A 54 -26.60 11.92 2.33
C GLY A 54 -25.09 11.80 2.48
N LEU A 55 -24.38 12.67 1.75
CA LEU A 55 -22.94 12.89 2.01
C LEU A 55 -22.75 13.31 3.47
N ASN A 56 -21.65 12.87 4.09
CA ASN A 56 -21.29 13.08 5.50
C ASN A 56 -22.16 12.30 6.53
N HIS A 57 -23.01 11.39 6.06
CA HIS A 57 -23.63 10.43 6.96
C HIS A 57 -22.59 9.39 7.43
N PRO A 58 -22.52 9.02 8.73
CA PRO A 58 -21.49 8.13 9.28
C PRO A 58 -21.34 6.79 8.56
N MET A 59 -22.39 6.28 7.90
CA MET A 59 -22.38 5.01 7.18
C MET A 59 -21.94 5.13 5.71
N THR A 60 -21.89 6.34 5.12
CA THR A 60 -21.57 6.52 3.71
C THR A 60 -20.14 6.06 3.38
N ALA A 61 -19.15 6.49 4.15
CA ALA A 61 -17.76 6.07 3.97
C ALA A 61 -17.55 4.56 4.17
N PRO A 62 -18.03 3.93 5.28
CA PRO A 62 -17.91 2.48 5.46
C PRO A 62 -18.55 1.66 4.33
N ILE A 63 -19.75 2.03 3.87
CA ILE A 63 -20.44 1.33 2.77
C ILE A 63 -19.62 1.44 1.49
N ALA A 64 -19.14 2.63 1.15
CA ALA A 64 -18.33 2.86 -0.04
C ALA A 64 -17.03 2.04 0.00
N ILE A 65 -16.32 2.02 1.14
CA ILE A 65 -15.11 1.22 1.32
C ILE A 65 -15.41 -0.27 1.13
N LEU A 66 -16.49 -0.77 1.73
CA LEU A 66 -16.89 -2.17 1.58
C LEU A 66 -17.19 -2.54 0.12
N VAL A 67 -17.94 -1.69 -0.60
CA VAL A 67 -18.23 -1.87 -2.04
C VAL A 67 -16.94 -1.89 -2.85
N GLY A 68 -16.02 -0.95 -2.60
CA GLY A 68 -14.76 -0.91 -3.30
C GLY A 68 -13.89 -2.14 -3.03
N VAL A 69 -13.80 -2.59 -1.77
CA VAL A 69 -13.03 -3.80 -1.41
C VAL A 69 -13.67 -5.05 -2.03
N ALA A 70 -15.00 -5.17 -1.98
CA ALA A 70 -15.71 -6.26 -2.63
C ALA A 70 -15.44 -6.28 -4.15
N THR A 71 -15.49 -5.12 -4.81
CA THR A 71 -15.17 -4.97 -6.24
C THR A 71 -13.73 -5.47 -6.52
N GLY A 72 -12.75 -5.01 -5.77
CA GLY A 72 -11.36 -5.44 -5.94
C GLY A 72 -11.16 -6.94 -5.75
N VAL A 73 -11.76 -7.52 -4.70
CA VAL A 73 -11.70 -8.96 -4.42
C VAL A 73 -12.35 -9.78 -5.54
N VAL A 74 -13.53 -9.37 -6.03
CA VAL A 74 -14.25 -10.08 -7.10
C VAL A 74 -13.45 -10.04 -8.41
N ILE A 75 -12.92 -8.88 -8.79
CA ILE A 75 -12.09 -8.76 -10.00
C ILE A 75 -10.80 -9.56 -9.84
N GLY A 76 -10.14 -9.47 -8.70
CA GLY A 76 -8.96 -10.28 -8.40
C GLY A 76 -9.25 -11.78 -8.45
N ALA A 77 -10.38 -12.23 -7.89
CA ALA A 77 -10.84 -13.62 -7.99
C ALA A 77 -11.04 -14.05 -9.45
N PHE A 78 -11.66 -13.19 -10.26
CA PHE A 78 -11.87 -13.44 -11.69
C PHE A 78 -10.54 -13.58 -12.46
N HIS A 79 -9.59 -12.66 -12.26
CA HIS A 79 -8.26 -12.78 -12.85
C HIS A 79 -7.56 -14.06 -12.39
N GLY A 80 -7.57 -14.34 -11.09
CA GLY A 80 -6.97 -15.53 -10.53
C GLY A 80 -7.61 -16.83 -11.05
N TRP A 81 -8.92 -16.82 -11.32
CA TRP A 81 -9.63 -17.95 -11.94
C TRP A 81 -9.22 -18.16 -13.40
N LEU A 82 -9.14 -17.10 -14.21
CA LEU A 82 -8.67 -17.17 -15.59
C LEU A 82 -7.23 -17.74 -15.67
N ILE A 83 -6.36 -17.31 -14.76
CA ILE A 83 -4.96 -17.74 -14.72
C ILE A 83 -4.85 -19.17 -14.16
N GLY A 84 -5.45 -19.43 -13.00
CA GLY A 84 -5.25 -20.69 -12.29
C GLY A 84 -6.03 -21.86 -12.86
N TYR A 85 -7.25 -21.65 -13.33
CA TYR A 85 -8.12 -22.74 -13.81
C TYR A 85 -8.17 -22.86 -15.33
N LEU A 86 -8.15 -21.75 -16.06
CA LEU A 86 -8.13 -21.79 -17.54
C LEU A 86 -6.71 -21.82 -18.09
N GLY A 87 -5.68 -21.62 -17.26
CA GLY A 87 -4.28 -21.69 -17.67
C GLY A 87 -3.84 -20.54 -18.59
N ILE A 88 -4.59 -19.43 -18.64
CA ILE A 88 -4.22 -18.28 -19.46
C ILE A 88 -3.01 -17.59 -18.77
N PRO A 89 -1.94 -17.27 -19.51
CA PRO A 89 -0.78 -16.58 -18.92
C PRO A 89 -1.17 -15.30 -18.19
N ALA A 90 -0.68 -15.11 -16.97
CA ALA A 90 -1.03 -13.97 -16.12
C ALA A 90 -0.80 -12.62 -16.80
N PHE A 91 0.31 -12.49 -17.55
CA PHE A 91 0.60 -11.29 -18.32
C PHE A 91 -0.52 -10.93 -19.31
N ILE A 92 -1.10 -11.93 -20.02
CA ILE A 92 -2.17 -11.68 -20.99
C ILE A 92 -3.47 -11.28 -20.28
N VAL A 93 -3.82 -11.98 -19.19
CA VAL A 93 -5.04 -11.66 -18.41
C VAL A 93 -4.96 -10.26 -17.84
N THR A 94 -3.82 -9.90 -17.24
CA THR A 94 -3.66 -8.61 -16.57
C THR A 94 -3.45 -7.46 -17.53
N LEU A 95 -2.81 -7.68 -18.68
CA LEU A 95 -2.73 -6.69 -19.76
C LEU A 95 -4.12 -6.40 -20.35
N GLY A 96 -4.92 -7.46 -20.60
CA GLY A 96 -6.33 -7.29 -20.94
C GLY A 96 -7.11 -6.57 -19.85
N GLY A 97 -6.87 -6.94 -18.59
CA GLY A 97 -7.46 -6.31 -17.41
C GLY A 97 -7.12 -4.83 -17.28
N LEU A 98 -5.88 -4.43 -17.61
CA LEU A 98 -5.48 -3.02 -17.64
C LEU A 98 -6.39 -2.19 -18.56
N LEU A 99 -6.67 -2.70 -19.76
CA LEU A 99 -7.55 -2.00 -20.71
C LEU A 99 -9.02 -2.07 -20.29
N VAL A 100 -9.49 -3.25 -19.92
CA VAL A 100 -10.91 -3.47 -19.56
C VAL A 100 -11.29 -2.63 -18.34
N TRP A 101 -10.57 -2.77 -17.23
CA TRP A 101 -10.96 -2.11 -15.97
C TRP A 101 -10.77 -0.60 -16.01
N ARG A 102 -9.77 -0.09 -16.74
CA ARG A 102 -9.62 1.36 -16.97
C ARG A 102 -10.86 1.92 -17.68
N ASN A 103 -11.34 1.23 -18.69
CA ASN A 103 -12.51 1.67 -19.44
C ASN A 103 -13.82 1.38 -18.70
N VAL A 104 -13.92 0.34 -17.89
CA VAL A 104 -15.07 0.15 -16.97
C VAL A 104 -15.20 1.32 -16.01
N ALA A 105 -14.10 1.78 -15.39
CA ALA A 105 -14.11 2.98 -14.56
C ALA A 105 -14.63 4.20 -15.32
N TRP A 106 -14.18 4.39 -16.57
CA TRP A 106 -14.64 5.46 -17.44
C TRP A 106 -16.14 5.37 -17.76
N TYR A 107 -16.66 4.18 -18.07
CA TYR A 107 -18.09 3.97 -18.35
C TYR A 107 -18.95 4.22 -17.12
N LEU A 108 -18.53 3.78 -15.95
CA LEU A 108 -19.24 4.00 -14.68
C LEU A 108 -19.39 5.49 -14.37
N THR A 109 -18.37 6.28 -14.64
CA THR A 109 -18.35 7.72 -14.36
C THR A 109 -18.70 8.58 -15.57
N ARG A 110 -18.94 7.97 -16.74
CA ARG A 110 -19.13 8.67 -18.04
C ARG A 110 -17.96 9.62 -18.36
N GLY A 111 -16.76 9.25 -17.98
CA GLY A 111 -15.56 10.08 -18.16
C GLY A 111 -15.49 11.31 -17.26
N GLN A 112 -16.42 11.48 -16.34
CA GLN A 112 -16.47 12.65 -15.46
C GLN A 112 -15.66 12.43 -14.18
N THR A 113 -15.14 13.52 -13.64
CA THR A 113 -14.61 13.54 -12.28
C THR A 113 -15.78 13.54 -11.30
N ILE A 114 -15.78 12.59 -10.36
CA ILE A 114 -16.86 12.42 -9.37
C ILE A 114 -16.36 12.91 -8.01
N GLY A 115 -17.04 13.92 -7.48
CA GLY A 115 -16.73 14.52 -6.17
C GLY A 115 -17.61 15.74 -5.89
N PRO A 116 -17.46 16.35 -4.71
CA PRO A 116 -16.58 15.95 -3.63
C PRO A 116 -16.97 14.62 -2.97
N LEU A 117 -15.99 13.88 -2.45
CA LEU A 117 -16.24 12.66 -1.68
C LEU A 117 -16.60 13.02 -0.22
N ASP A 118 -17.21 12.07 0.47
CA ASP A 118 -17.60 12.18 1.88
C ASP A 118 -16.42 12.60 2.79
N GLU A 119 -16.67 13.50 3.75
CA GLU A 119 -15.62 14.05 4.62
C GLU A 119 -14.98 12.97 5.52
N ASN A 120 -15.77 12.00 6.02
CA ASN A 120 -15.23 10.89 6.79
C ASN A 120 -14.37 9.97 5.91
N PHE A 121 -14.72 9.82 4.64
CA PHE A 121 -13.89 9.09 3.66
C PHE A 121 -12.57 9.83 3.39
N GLN A 122 -12.60 11.15 3.28
CA GLN A 122 -11.40 11.96 3.06
C GLN A 122 -10.38 11.85 4.21
N LEU A 123 -10.76 11.45 5.42
CA LEU A 123 -9.83 11.23 6.53
C LEU A 123 -8.78 10.14 6.23
N PHE A 124 -9.08 9.18 5.36
CA PHE A 124 -8.15 8.08 5.04
C PHE A 124 -6.94 8.48 4.17
N GLY A 125 -6.99 9.63 3.51
CA GLY A 125 -5.90 10.06 2.62
C GLY A 125 -5.70 11.56 2.54
N GLY A 126 -6.71 12.33 2.93
CA GLY A 126 -6.67 13.79 2.89
C GLY A 126 -5.72 14.38 3.93
N ILE A 127 -5.32 15.63 3.67
CA ILE A 127 -4.44 16.39 4.56
C ILE A 127 -5.08 16.60 5.95
N GLY A 128 -6.43 16.53 6.06
CA GLY A 128 -7.16 16.63 7.31
C GLY A 128 -7.23 15.35 8.13
N GLY A 129 -6.90 14.22 7.50
CA GLY A 129 -6.93 12.93 8.16
C GLY A 129 -5.63 12.65 8.90
N THR A 130 -5.40 13.30 10.02
CA THR A 130 -4.22 13.11 10.89
C THR A 130 -4.64 12.86 12.32
N LEU A 131 -3.76 12.21 13.08
CA LEU A 131 -3.97 12.01 14.52
C LEU A 131 -3.81 13.29 15.36
N GLY A 132 -3.26 14.36 14.76
CA GLY A 132 -2.82 15.53 15.49
C GLY A 132 -1.54 15.26 16.30
N GLU A 133 -1.01 16.31 16.90
CA GLU A 133 0.30 16.27 17.58
C GLU A 133 0.33 15.29 18.75
N THR A 134 -0.60 15.43 19.70
CA THR A 134 -0.61 14.63 20.93
C THR A 134 -0.72 13.12 20.67
N TRP A 135 -1.69 12.71 19.85
CA TRP A 135 -1.91 11.30 19.56
C TRP A 135 -0.79 10.70 18.72
N SER A 136 -0.10 11.52 17.91
CA SER A 136 1.08 11.08 17.18
C SER A 136 2.24 10.74 18.12
N TRP A 137 2.46 11.52 19.16
CA TRP A 137 3.45 11.21 20.20
C TRP A 137 3.07 9.97 21.01
N VAL A 138 1.79 9.81 21.37
CA VAL A 138 1.31 8.59 22.05
C VAL A 138 1.54 7.36 21.18
N PHE A 139 1.20 7.44 19.89
CA PHE A 139 1.43 6.35 18.94
C PHE A 139 2.93 6.04 18.79
N GLY A 140 3.76 7.08 18.67
CA GLY A 140 5.23 6.93 18.61
C GLY A 140 5.79 6.22 19.84
N LEU A 141 5.34 6.60 21.03
CA LEU A 141 5.73 5.96 22.28
C LEU A 141 5.33 4.46 22.29
N VAL A 142 4.10 4.14 21.90
CA VAL A 142 3.63 2.74 21.78
C VAL A 142 4.49 1.93 20.81
N CYS A 143 4.85 2.53 19.66
CA CYS A 143 5.73 1.88 18.68
C CYS A 143 7.14 1.65 19.24
N VAL A 144 7.73 2.62 19.96
CA VAL A 144 9.03 2.46 20.60
C VAL A 144 9.01 1.35 21.63
N VAL A 145 8.02 1.37 22.54
CA VAL A 145 7.86 0.33 23.58
C VAL A 145 7.67 -1.04 22.94
N GLY A 146 6.81 -1.13 21.90
CA GLY A 146 6.57 -2.37 21.16
C GLY A 146 7.84 -2.91 20.49
N ALA A 147 8.64 -2.04 19.85
CA ALA A 147 9.89 -2.41 19.20
C ALA A 147 10.93 -2.91 20.23
N LEU A 148 11.08 -2.21 21.35
CA LEU A 148 12.00 -2.62 22.43
C LEU A 148 11.55 -3.94 23.08
N ALA A 149 10.26 -4.11 23.30
CA ALA A 149 9.69 -5.36 23.82
C ALA A 149 9.93 -6.53 22.84
N ALA A 150 9.79 -6.30 21.53
CA ALA A 150 10.06 -7.31 20.51
C ALA A 150 11.55 -7.71 20.48
N LEU A 151 12.48 -6.74 20.59
CA LEU A 151 13.91 -7.01 20.71
C LEU A 151 14.21 -7.84 21.97
N TRP A 152 13.66 -7.46 23.10
CA TRP A 152 13.81 -8.17 24.38
C TRP A 152 13.27 -9.60 24.28
N GLN A 153 12.07 -9.78 23.75
CA GLN A 153 11.47 -11.10 23.56
C GLN A 153 12.28 -11.97 22.60
N SER A 154 12.79 -11.41 21.51
CA SER A 154 13.68 -12.11 20.57
C SER A 154 14.96 -12.61 21.27
N ARG A 155 15.56 -11.75 22.12
CA ARG A 155 16.73 -12.13 22.92
C ARG A 155 16.41 -13.27 23.88
N ARG A 156 15.31 -13.15 24.66
CA ARG A 156 14.88 -14.20 25.58
C ARG A 156 14.67 -15.55 24.88
N ASN A 157 13.98 -15.53 23.73
CA ASN A 157 13.74 -16.73 22.96
C ASN A 157 15.03 -17.38 22.44
N LYS A 158 16.01 -16.57 22.00
CA LYS A 158 17.31 -17.09 21.58
C LYS A 158 18.08 -17.72 22.75
N MET A 159 18.12 -17.05 23.89
CA MET A 159 18.77 -17.59 25.09
C MET A 159 18.10 -18.89 25.60
N ALA A 160 16.77 -18.94 25.55
CA ALA A 160 16.00 -20.11 25.98
C ALA A 160 16.22 -21.37 25.10
N HIS A 161 16.74 -21.19 23.88
CA HIS A 161 17.02 -22.27 22.93
C HIS A 161 18.52 -22.40 22.61
N ASP A 162 19.39 -21.88 23.47
CA ASP A 162 20.85 -21.91 23.32
C ASP A 162 21.40 -21.36 21.99
N PHE A 163 20.66 -20.45 21.34
CA PHE A 163 21.16 -19.77 20.17
C PHE A 163 22.13 -18.64 20.53
N PRO A 164 23.13 -18.36 19.68
CA PRO A 164 24.06 -17.26 19.93
C PRO A 164 23.31 -15.92 19.95
N VAL A 165 23.51 -15.14 21.02
CA VAL A 165 22.96 -13.79 21.19
C VAL A 165 24.02 -12.74 20.96
N LYS A 166 23.61 -11.61 20.41
CA LYS A 166 24.48 -10.45 20.25
C LYS A 166 24.91 -9.90 21.63
N PRO A 167 26.09 -9.24 21.71
CA PRO A 167 26.48 -8.54 22.93
C PRO A 167 25.40 -7.51 23.33
N LEU A 168 25.22 -7.31 24.61
CA LEU A 168 24.14 -6.47 25.14
C LEU A 168 24.24 -5.02 24.62
N TRP A 169 25.47 -4.49 24.50
CA TRP A 169 25.69 -3.15 23.94
C TRP A 169 25.19 -3.02 22.49
N ALA A 170 25.35 -4.05 21.66
CA ALA A 170 24.91 -4.03 20.27
C ALA A 170 23.37 -4.02 20.14
N GLU A 171 22.68 -4.69 21.08
CA GLU A 171 21.22 -4.67 21.14
C GLU A 171 20.69 -3.33 21.67
N ILE A 172 21.38 -2.74 22.66
CA ILE A 172 21.06 -1.41 23.15
C ILE A 172 21.23 -0.36 22.03
N VAL A 173 22.34 -0.40 21.29
CA VAL A 173 22.58 0.51 20.18
C VAL A 173 21.50 0.33 19.11
N LEU A 174 21.13 -0.90 18.76
CA LEU A 174 20.04 -1.17 17.81
C LEU A 174 18.71 -0.61 18.32
N GLY A 175 18.40 -0.80 19.60
CA GLY A 175 17.20 -0.26 20.23
C GLY A 175 17.16 1.28 20.19
N LEU A 176 18.28 1.92 20.48
CA LEU A 176 18.40 3.39 20.40
C LEU A 176 18.25 3.92 18.97
N VAL A 177 18.81 3.23 17.98
CA VAL A 177 18.65 3.59 16.56
C VAL A 177 17.19 3.49 16.13
N ILE A 178 16.50 2.39 16.49
CA ILE A 178 15.08 2.21 16.17
C ILE A 178 14.23 3.26 16.87
N ALA A 179 14.44 3.47 18.17
CA ALA A 179 13.72 4.48 18.93
C ALA A 179 13.97 5.90 18.38
N GLY A 180 15.22 6.23 18.08
CA GLY A 180 15.60 7.51 17.47
C GLY A 180 14.96 7.72 16.09
N ALA A 181 14.88 6.68 15.26
CA ALA A 181 14.22 6.76 13.97
C ALA A 181 12.71 7.00 14.11
N ILE A 182 12.03 6.31 15.04
CA ILE A 182 10.59 6.50 15.29
C ILE A 182 10.33 7.91 15.85
N VAL A 183 11.07 8.31 16.87
CA VAL A 183 10.92 9.64 17.51
C VAL A 183 11.24 10.75 16.50
N GLY A 184 12.33 10.61 15.74
CA GLY A 184 12.70 11.56 14.69
C GLY A 184 11.65 11.68 13.59
N PHE A 185 11.06 10.56 13.16
CA PHE A 185 9.96 10.57 12.20
C PHE A 185 8.73 11.32 12.72
N ILE A 186 8.30 11.04 13.96
CA ILE A 186 7.16 11.74 14.58
C ILE A 186 7.48 13.24 14.80
N ALA A 187 8.70 13.56 15.23
CA ALA A 187 9.12 14.95 15.40
C ALA A 187 9.08 15.74 14.08
N VAL A 188 9.56 15.15 12.98
CA VAL A 188 9.48 15.75 11.64
C VAL A 188 8.02 15.97 11.21
N LEU A 189 7.12 15.01 11.46
CA LEU A 189 5.71 15.17 11.10
C LEU A 189 5.00 16.25 11.91
N ASN A 190 5.35 16.39 13.19
CA ASN A 190 4.80 17.41 14.08
C ASN A 190 5.42 18.80 13.86
N ALA A 191 6.59 18.89 13.22
CA ALA A 191 7.23 20.16 12.88
C ALA A 191 6.55 20.90 11.71
N TYR A 192 5.61 20.25 11.01
CA TYR A 192 4.81 20.90 9.97
C TYR A 192 3.51 21.40 10.56
N ASP A 193 3.36 22.72 10.64
CA ASP A 193 2.17 23.37 11.16
C ASP A 193 0.99 23.30 10.17
N ILE A 194 -0.20 23.15 10.73
CA ILE A 194 -1.45 23.26 9.99
C ILE A 194 -1.65 24.73 9.61
N PRO A 195 -1.94 25.08 8.34
CA PRO A 195 -2.19 26.47 7.95
C PRO A 195 -3.30 27.11 8.78
N GLU A 196 -3.08 28.36 9.21
CA GLU A 196 -3.94 29.14 10.10
C GLU A 196 -5.41 29.14 9.63
N ARG A 197 -5.66 29.44 8.35
CA ARG A 197 -7.01 29.42 7.74
C ARG A 197 -7.75 28.09 7.92
N ARG A 198 -7.02 27.00 8.05
CA ARG A 198 -7.61 25.68 8.28
C ARG A 198 -7.92 25.44 9.74
N LEU A 199 -7.05 25.89 10.63
CA LEU A 199 -7.30 25.87 12.07
C LEU A 199 -8.55 26.71 12.38
N GLU A 200 -8.66 27.92 11.83
CA GLU A 200 -9.85 28.78 11.95
C GLU A 200 -11.12 28.02 11.58
N ARG A 201 -11.17 27.39 10.39
CA ARG A 201 -12.33 26.59 9.98
C ARG A 201 -12.64 25.42 10.90
N MET A 202 -11.62 24.78 11.47
CA MET A 202 -11.82 23.68 12.43
C MET A 202 -12.44 24.18 13.74
N PHE A 203 -12.04 25.35 14.21
CA PHE A 203 -12.61 26.01 15.37
C PHE A 203 -14.03 26.51 15.10
N GLU A 204 -14.27 27.14 13.93
CA GLU A 204 -15.62 27.55 13.50
C GLU A 204 -16.60 26.36 13.43
N MET A 205 -16.19 25.23 12.87
CA MET A 205 -17.05 24.02 12.81
C MET A 205 -17.38 23.47 14.20
N ARG A 206 -16.55 23.74 15.22
CA ARG A 206 -16.81 23.38 16.62
C ARG A 206 -17.59 24.44 17.38
N GLY A 207 -17.86 25.59 16.76
CA GLY A 207 -18.49 26.73 17.42
C GLY A 207 -17.56 27.43 18.45
N GLU A 208 -16.26 27.26 18.31
CA GLU A 208 -15.23 27.79 19.18
C GLU A 208 -14.47 28.91 18.47
N VAL A 209 -13.93 29.85 19.21
CA VAL A 209 -13.05 30.91 18.67
C VAL A 209 -11.61 30.46 18.82
N MET A 210 -10.86 30.53 17.71
CA MET A 210 -9.44 30.16 17.73
C MET A 210 -8.65 31.14 18.62
N PRO A 211 -7.86 30.67 19.60
CA PRO A 211 -7.00 31.52 20.38
C PRO A 211 -5.94 32.22 19.53
N GLU A 212 -5.61 33.48 19.83
CA GLU A 212 -4.55 34.20 19.10
C GLU A 212 -3.21 33.48 19.25
N GLY A 213 -2.53 33.26 18.11
CA GLY A 213 -1.22 32.59 18.06
C GLY A 213 -1.28 31.06 18.26
N PHE A 214 -2.45 30.45 18.19
CA PHE A 214 -2.56 28.98 18.28
C PHE A 214 -1.98 28.31 17.03
N THR A 215 -0.99 27.46 17.23
CA THR A 215 -0.41 26.59 16.18
C THR A 215 -0.60 25.13 16.57
N ALA A 216 -0.80 24.28 15.57
CA ALA A 216 -0.90 22.83 15.79
C ALA A 216 -0.19 22.10 14.63
N GLY A 217 0.64 21.12 14.97
CA GLY A 217 1.28 20.27 13.99
C GLY A 217 0.28 19.28 13.34
N TYR A 218 0.53 18.90 12.09
CA TYR A 218 -0.31 17.91 11.40
C TYR A 218 -0.33 16.56 12.11
N GLY A 219 0.81 16.13 12.61
CA GLY A 219 0.96 14.80 13.18
C GLY A 219 0.99 13.68 12.14
N LEU A 220 0.77 12.47 12.62
CA LEU A 220 0.81 11.25 11.81
C LEU A 220 -0.45 11.12 10.94
N PRO A 221 -0.32 11.02 9.59
CA PRO A 221 -1.46 10.81 8.71
C PRO A 221 -2.12 9.45 8.93
N ILE A 222 -3.46 9.41 8.91
CA ILE A 222 -4.24 8.17 9.01
C ILE A 222 -3.88 7.20 7.87
N SER A 223 -3.57 7.71 6.68
CA SER A 223 -3.09 6.88 5.56
C SER A 223 -1.83 6.07 5.91
N VAL A 224 -0.92 6.64 6.69
CA VAL A 224 0.29 5.92 7.16
C VAL A 224 -0.08 4.82 8.15
N LEU A 225 -1.08 5.04 9.01
CA LEU A 225 -1.62 3.98 9.88
C LEU A 225 -2.22 2.83 9.08
N VAL A 226 -2.97 3.15 8.01
CA VAL A 226 -3.50 2.14 7.07
C VAL A 226 -2.35 1.34 6.45
N LEU A 227 -1.28 2.00 6.00
CA LEU A 227 -0.10 1.30 5.48
C LEU A 227 0.55 0.40 6.54
N ILE A 228 0.73 0.89 7.77
CA ILE A 228 1.30 0.09 8.87
C ILE A 228 0.42 -1.13 9.16
N ALA A 229 -0.90 -0.95 9.24
CA ALA A 229 -1.84 -2.05 9.44
C ALA A 229 -1.74 -3.10 8.31
N VAL A 230 -1.74 -2.66 7.06
CA VAL A 230 -1.54 -3.53 5.89
C VAL A 230 -0.19 -4.23 5.96
N ALA A 231 0.90 -3.52 6.26
CA ALA A 231 2.24 -4.08 6.38
C ALA A 231 2.32 -5.18 7.45
N VAL A 232 1.70 -4.95 8.60
CA VAL A 232 1.63 -5.95 9.69
C VAL A 232 0.82 -7.17 9.24
N VAL A 233 -0.38 -6.98 8.69
CA VAL A 233 -1.25 -8.07 8.22
C VAL A 233 -0.53 -8.88 7.13
N MET A 234 0.03 -8.22 6.12
CA MET A 234 0.72 -8.89 5.02
C MET A 234 1.99 -9.62 5.49
N THR A 235 2.73 -9.06 6.46
CA THR A 235 3.89 -9.72 7.07
C THR A 235 3.48 -10.96 7.87
N VAL A 236 2.39 -10.88 8.63
CA VAL A 236 1.82 -12.04 9.34
C VAL A 236 1.36 -13.10 8.34
N VAL A 237 0.65 -12.71 7.28
CA VAL A 237 0.23 -13.62 6.22
C VAL A 237 1.44 -14.31 5.58
N ALA A 238 2.49 -13.55 5.22
CA ALA A 238 3.70 -14.07 4.59
C ALA A 238 4.44 -15.07 5.50
N ASN A 239 4.65 -14.72 6.78
CA ASN A 239 5.60 -15.43 7.65
C ASN A 239 4.95 -16.41 8.63
N ARG A 240 3.68 -16.21 8.99
CA ARG A 240 3.02 -16.97 10.08
C ARG A 240 1.87 -17.85 9.61
N THR A 241 1.33 -17.65 8.41
CA THR A 241 0.17 -18.42 7.93
C THR A 241 0.57 -19.58 6.99
N ARG A 242 -0.36 -20.53 6.83
CA ARG A 242 -0.22 -21.60 5.82
C ARG A 242 -0.19 -21.04 4.41
N LEU A 243 -0.96 -19.98 4.16
CA LEU A 243 -1.05 -19.34 2.84
C LEU A 243 0.32 -18.77 2.42
N GLY A 244 1.00 -18.04 3.29
CA GLY A 244 2.34 -17.52 3.00
C GLY A 244 3.33 -18.64 2.68
N ARG A 245 3.37 -19.71 3.50
CA ARG A 245 4.23 -20.87 3.21
C ARG A 245 3.94 -21.48 1.84
N TYR A 246 2.67 -21.60 1.45
CA TYR A 246 2.29 -22.12 0.14
C TYR A 246 2.70 -21.20 -1.01
N ILE A 247 2.58 -19.88 -0.84
CA ILE A 247 3.01 -18.87 -1.82
C ILE A 247 4.53 -19.01 -2.09
N PHE A 248 5.34 -19.05 -1.03
CA PHE A 248 6.79 -19.15 -1.18
C PHE A 248 7.24 -20.54 -1.69
N ALA A 249 6.58 -21.61 -1.27
CA ALA A 249 6.85 -22.97 -1.77
C ALA A 249 6.53 -23.09 -3.26
N ALA A 250 5.34 -22.66 -3.67
CA ALA A 250 4.91 -22.67 -5.07
C ALA A 250 5.81 -21.79 -5.96
N GLY A 251 6.27 -20.65 -5.43
CA GLY A 251 7.20 -19.78 -6.13
C GLY A 251 8.59 -20.37 -6.30
N GLY A 252 9.06 -21.13 -5.30
CA GLY A 252 10.37 -21.79 -5.35
C GLY A 252 10.38 -22.95 -6.37
N ASN A 253 9.45 -23.88 -6.24
CA ASN A 253 9.27 -24.99 -7.15
C ASN A 253 7.78 -25.37 -7.23
N PRO A 254 7.06 -24.93 -8.27
CA PRO A 254 5.65 -25.23 -8.45
C PRO A 254 5.33 -26.73 -8.51
N ASP A 255 6.14 -27.51 -9.23
CA ASP A 255 5.92 -28.95 -9.41
C ASP A 255 6.06 -29.70 -8.09
N ALA A 256 7.10 -29.40 -7.31
CA ALA A 256 7.29 -29.98 -5.99
C ALA A 256 6.18 -29.56 -5.00
N ALA A 257 5.70 -28.33 -5.10
CA ALA A 257 4.60 -27.84 -4.28
C ALA A 257 3.29 -28.57 -4.60
N GLU A 258 2.99 -28.80 -5.88
CA GLU A 258 1.81 -29.56 -6.34
C GLU A 258 1.88 -31.02 -5.88
N LEU A 259 3.04 -31.67 -6.03
CA LEU A 259 3.28 -33.03 -5.54
C LEU A 259 3.15 -33.15 -4.01
N SER A 260 3.40 -32.06 -3.29
CA SER A 260 3.19 -31.97 -1.83
C SER A 260 1.72 -31.70 -1.44
N GLY A 261 0.80 -31.70 -2.41
CA GLY A 261 -0.64 -31.51 -2.17
C GLY A 261 -1.11 -30.06 -2.12
N ILE A 262 -0.27 -29.10 -2.53
CA ILE A 262 -0.68 -27.70 -2.60
C ILE A 262 -1.49 -27.47 -3.90
N ASN A 263 -2.73 -27.03 -3.76
CA ASN A 263 -3.55 -26.68 -4.91
C ASN A 263 -3.10 -25.31 -5.48
N ILE A 264 -2.23 -25.37 -6.50
CA ILE A 264 -1.66 -24.19 -7.17
C ILE A 264 -2.76 -23.33 -7.82
N ARG A 265 -3.79 -23.93 -8.41
CA ARG A 265 -4.91 -23.21 -9.06
C ARG A 265 -5.63 -22.32 -8.06
N MET A 266 -6.07 -22.89 -6.94
CA MET A 266 -6.75 -22.13 -5.89
C MET A 266 -5.80 -21.13 -5.20
N LEU A 267 -4.52 -21.45 -5.09
CA LEU A 267 -3.50 -20.54 -4.55
C LEU A 267 -3.40 -19.28 -5.41
N THR A 268 -3.35 -19.42 -6.73
CA THR A 268 -3.34 -18.31 -7.68
C THR A 268 -4.57 -17.42 -7.51
N VAL A 269 -5.78 -18.01 -7.41
CA VAL A 269 -7.00 -17.25 -7.14
C VAL A 269 -6.86 -16.41 -5.87
N LYS A 270 -6.40 -17.00 -4.77
CA LYS A 270 -6.22 -16.29 -3.48
C LYS A 270 -5.20 -15.16 -3.57
N VAL A 271 -4.11 -15.35 -4.29
CA VAL A 271 -3.08 -14.31 -4.49
C VAL A 271 -3.66 -13.11 -5.22
N PHE A 272 -4.39 -13.33 -6.31
CA PHE A 272 -5.02 -12.24 -7.06
C PHE A 272 -6.21 -11.60 -6.31
N MET A 273 -6.96 -12.36 -5.49
CA MET A 273 -7.97 -11.78 -4.58
C MET A 273 -7.33 -10.82 -3.57
N ILE A 274 -6.21 -11.20 -2.96
CA ILE A 274 -5.46 -10.34 -2.04
C ILE A 274 -4.96 -9.09 -2.77
N MET A 275 -4.42 -9.26 -3.98
CA MET A 275 -3.96 -8.13 -4.80
C MET A 275 -5.11 -7.17 -5.09
N GLY A 276 -6.27 -7.67 -5.50
CA GLY A 276 -7.47 -6.87 -5.73
C GLY A 276 -7.97 -6.13 -4.48
N ALA A 277 -7.95 -6.78 -3.32
CA ALA A 277 -8.29 -6.14 -2.04
C ALA A 277 -7.32 -4.98 -1.72
N LEU A 278 -6.02 -5.18 -1.94
CA LEU A 278 -5.01 -4.16 -1.70
C LEU A 278 -5.10 -2.99 -2.71
N CYS A 279 -5.45 -3.26 -3.97
CA CYS A 279 -5.78 -2.22 -4.94
C CYS A 279 -6.97 -1.36 -4.47
N ALA A 280 -7.99 -1.99 -3.89
CA ALA A 280 -9.13 -1.26 -3.35
C ALA A 280 -8.77 -0.43 -2.09
N ILE A 281 -7.98 -0.97 -1.17
CA ILE A 281 -7.48 -0.21 -0.01
C ILE A 281 -6.60 0.96 -0.47
N SER A 282 -5.76 0.74 -1.48
CA SER A 282 -4.97 1.79 -2.11
C SER A 282 -5.87 2.86 -2.76
N ALA A 283 -6.98 2.45 -3.40
CA ALA A 283 -7.97 3.36 -3.99
C ALA A 283 -8.63 4.25 -2.94
N VAL A 284 -8.93 3.72 -1.72
CA VAL A 284 -9.44 4.54 -0.60
C VAL A 284 -8.46 5.68 -0.32
N VAL A 285 -7.19 5.36 -0.12
CA VAL A 285 -6.16 6.37 0.21
C VAL A 285 -5.95 7.37 -0.93
N ALA A 286 -5.88 6.88 -2.16
CA ALA A 286 -5.61 7.71 -3.34
C ALA A 286 -6.76 8.68 -3.62
N SER A 287 -8.02 8.22 -3.63
CA SER A 287 -9.18 9.07 -3.89
C SER A 287 -9.52 9.98 -2.70
N ALA A 288 -9.33 9.52 -1.47
CA ALA A 288 -9.45 10.38 -0.28
C ALA A 288 -8.44 11.53 -0.30
N ARG A 289 -7.20 11.27 -0.76
CA ARG A 289 -6.17 12.31 -0.91
C ARG A 289 -6.55 13.35 -1.96
N LEU A 290 -7.13 12.92 -3.06
CA LEU A 290 -7.58 13.82 -4.14
C LEU A 290 -8.90 14.52 -3.82
N THR A 291 -9.68 13.99 -2.88
CA THR A 291 -11.06 14.41 -2.54
C THR A 291 -12.09 14.13 -3.62
N PHE A 292 -11.70 13.47 -4.69
CA PHE A 292 -12.54 13.08 -5.82
C PHE A 292 -11.98 11.83 -6.52
N HIS A 293 -12.82 11.20 -7.34
CA HIS A 293 -12.38 10.22 -8.33
C HIS A 293 -12.10 10.90 -9.67
N SER A 294 -11.00 10.52 -10.30
CA SER A 294 -10.62 10.89 -11.67
C SER A 294 -10.24 9.62 -12.43
N ASN A 295 -10.54 9.58 -13.73
CA ASN A 295 -10.19 8.43 -14.57
C ASN A 295 -8.67 8.21 -14.73
N ASP A 296 -7.86 9.25 -14.46
CA ASP A 296 -6.40 9.17 -14.52
C ASP A 296 -5.76 8.61 -13.24
N ILE A 297 -6.56 8.39 -12.18
CA ILE A 297 -6.07 7.83 -10.92
C ILE A 297 -5.43 6.44 -11.16
N GLY A 298 -4.26 6.19 -10.59
CA GLY A 298 -3.53 4.94 -10.74
C GLY A 298 -2.89 4.74 -12.13
N THR A 299 -2.80 5.76 -12.98
CA THR A 299 -2.10 5.65 -14.27
C THR A 299 -0.62 5.42 -14.07
N LEU A 300 -0.07 4.39 -14.72
CA LEU A 300 1.31 3.91 -14.60
C LEU A 300 1.70 3.42 -13.19
N ASP A 301 0.75 3.27 -12.27
CA ASP A 301 1.05 2.75 -10.93
C ASP A 301 1.47 1.28 -10.98
N GLU A 302 1.03 0.49 -11.97
CA GLU A 302 1.51 -0.87 -12.19
C GLU A 302 3.03 -0.94 -12.33
N LEU A 303 3.64 -0.03 -13.10
CA LEU A 303 5.09 0.02 -13.26
C LEU A 303 5.80 0.42 -11.97
N ARG A 304 5.25 1.38 -11.23
CA ARG A 304 5.79 1.83 -9.94
C ARG A 304 5.72 0.74 -8.88
N VAL A 305 4.61 0.01 -8.84
CA VAL A 305 4.36 -1.09 -7.89
C VAL A 305 5.30 -2.26 -8.15
N ILE A 306 5.48 -2.65 -9.43
CA ILE A 306 6.42 -3.70 -9.82
C ILE A 306 7.85 -3.26 -9.50
N ALA A 307 8.23 -2.02 -9.88
CA ALA A 307 9.54 -1.45 -9.56
C ALA A 307 9.80 -1.46 -8.05
N ALA A 308 8.83 -1.03 -7.24
CA ALA A 308 8.94 -1.03 -5.78
C ALA A 308 9.18 -2.43 -5.22
N ALA A 309 8.45 -3.45 -5.69
CA ALA A 309 8.63 -4.82 -5.25
C ALA A 309 10.01 -5.38 -5.64
N VAL A 310 10.49 -5.11 -6.87
CA VAL A 310 11.78 -5.58 -7.38
C VAL A 310 12.95 -4.87 -6.70
N ILE A 311 12.91 -3.53 -6.60
CA ILE A 311 13.92 -2.74 -5.86
C ILE A 311 13.97 -3.19 -4.40
N GLY A 312 12.81 -3.55 -3.82
CA GLY A 312 12.67 -4.12 -2.49
C GLY A 312 13.21 -5.54 -2.33
N GLY A 313 13.80 -6.14 -3.39
CA GLY A 313 14.46 -7.45 -3.36
C GLY A 313 13.54 -8.63 -3.64
N THR A 314 12.34 -8.41 -4.22
CA THR A 314 11.48 -9.49 -4.67
C THR A 314 12.00 -10.06 -6.00
N ALA A 315 12.25 -11.37 -6.03
CA ALA A 315 12.80 -12.07 -7.18
C ALA A 315 11.77 -12.28 -8.29
N LEU A 316 12.03 -11.81 -9.49
CA LEU A 316 11.18 -12.10 -10.67
C LEU A 316 11.17 -13.60 -11.03
N SER A 317 12.21 -14.35 -10.66
CA SER A 317 12.23 -15.81 -10.78
C SER A 317 11.30 -16.55 -9.82
N GLY A 318 10.70 -15.84 -8.85
CA GLY A 318 9.81 -16.38 -7.83
C GLY A 318 10.54 -16.87 -6.56
N GLY A 319 9.75 -17.23 -5.56
CA GLY A 319 10.20 -17.88 -4.33
C GLY A 319 10.88 -16.98 -3.28
N VAL A 320 11.25 -15.75 -3.63
CA VAL A 320 11.93 -14.81 -2.71
C VAL A 320 11.31 -13.43 -2.77
N GLY A 321 11.04 -12.85 -1.62
CA GLY A 321 10.51 -11.50 -1.47
C GLY A 321 10.19 -11.17 -0.02
N THR A 322 10.13 -9.87 0.30
CA THR A 322 9.79 -9.40 1.64
C THR A 322 8.85 -8.20 1.58
N ILE A 323 7.87 -8.16 2.49
CA ILE A 323 6.88 -7.08 2.55
C ILE A 323 7.54 -5.75 2.87
N TYR A 324 8.43 -5.71 3.87
CA TYR A 324 9.14 -4.49 4.25
C TYR A 324 10.08 -4.00 3.14
N GLY A 325 10.68 -4.92 2.38
CA GLY A 325 11.50 -4.57 1.20
C GLY A 325 10.68 -3.82 0.16
N ALA A 326 9.49 -4.32 -0.18
CA ALA A 326 8.60 -3.67 -1.14
C ALA A 326 8.15 -2.26 -0.67
N ILE A 327 7.90 -2.08 0.63
CA ILE A 327 7.56 -0.77 1.20
C ILE A 327 8.76 0.20 1.07
N LEU A 328 9.97 -0.25 1.37
CA LEU A 328 11.19 0.55 1.18
C LEU A 328 11.42 0.88 -0.30
N GLY A 329 11.19 -0.09 -1.20
CA GLY A 329 11.23 0.14 -2.64
C GLY A 329 10.22 1.18 -3.11
N ALA A 330 8.99 1.16 -2.58
CA ALA A 330 7.98 2.18 -2.85
C ALA A 330 8.42 3.57 -2.34
N LEU A 331 9.04 3.64 -1.17
CA LEU A 331 9.59 4.88 -0.62
C LEU A 331 10.70 5.44 -1.52
N ILE A 332 11.61 4.59 -2.00
CA ILE A 332 12.69 4.98 -2.92
C ILE A 332 12.10 5.54 -4.23
N MET A 333 11.15 4.82 -4.83
CA MET A 333 10.50 5.25 -6.07
C MET A 333 9.77 6.58 -5.92
N GLN A 334 9.04 6.75 -4.82
CA GLN A 334 8.31 7.99 -4.55
C GLN A 334 9.26 9.15 -4.22
N SER A 335 10.36 8.88 -3.51
CA SER A 335 11.39 9.90 -3.22
C SER A 335 12.05 10.40 -4.50
N LEU A 336 12.35 9.49 -5.42
CA LEU A 336 12.89 9.84 -6.74
C LEU A 336 11.91 10.74 -7.51
N GLN A 337 10.64 10.34 -7.61
CA GLN A 337 9.62 11.10 -8.33
C GLN A 337 9.36 12.47 -7.68
N SER A 338 9.21 12.51 -6.35
CA SER A 338 9.00 13.78 -5.64
C SER A 338 10.20 14.71 -5.74
N GLY A 339 11.42 14.15 -5.67
CA GLY A 339 12.65 14.92 -5.84
C GLY A 339 12.75 15.56 -7.24
N MET A 340 12.44 14.80 -8.30
CA MET A 340 12.39 15.33 -9.66
C MET A 340 11.32 16.43 -9.82
N ALA A 341 10.13 16.23 -9.24
CA ALA A 341 9.06 17.23 -9.27
C ALA A 341 9.46 18.53 -8.55
N MET A 342 10.17 18.43 -7.41
CA MET A 342 10.64 19.60 -6.65
C MET A 342 11.68 20.45 -7.40
N VAL A 343 12.50 19.84 -8.26
CA VAL A 343 13.46 20.56 -9.13
C VAL A 343 12.85 20.95 -10.49
N GLY A 344 11.53 20.81 -10.66
CA GLY A 344 10.83 21.27 -11.85
C GLY A 344 10.97 20.36 -13.07
N VAL A 345 11.34 19.08 -12.88
CA VAL A 345 11.41 18.13 -13.99
C VAL A 345 10.01 17.75 -14.47
N ASP A 346 9.78 17.83 -15.78
CA ASP A 346 8.50 17.54 -16.41
C ASP A 346 8.07 16.08 -16.26
N ALA A 347 6.76 15.83 -16.15
CA ALA A 347 6.19 14.50 -15.96
C ALA A 347 6.64 13.47 -17.03
N PRO A 348 6.75 13.79 -18.33
CA PRO A 348 7.28 12.85 -19.32
C PRO A 348 8.70 12.38 -19.01
N PHE A 349 9.58 13.28 -18.59
CA PHE A 349 10.95 12.92 -18.22
C PHE A 349 11.01 12.09 -16.93
N GLN A 350 10.15 12.40 -15.95
CA GLN A 350 10.01 11.56 -14.75
C GLN A 350 9.64 10.11 -15.11
N ASN A 351 8.74 9.90 -16.08
CA ASN A 351 8.34 8.57 -16.54
C ASN A 351 9.48 7.84 -17.27
N ILE A 352 10.32 8.56 -18.04
CA ILE A 352 11.54 7.99 -18.65
C ILE A 352 12.48 7.49 -17.56
N VAL A 353 12.71 8.29 -16.53
CA VAL A 353 13.59 7.92 -15.41
C VAL A 353 13.03 6.71 -14.66
N VAL A 354 11.73 6.70 -14.34
CA VAL A 354 11.05 5.58 -13.65
C VAL A 354 11.22 4.28 -14.45
N GLY A 355 10.97 4.32 -15.76
CA GLY A 355 11.16 3.16 -16.64
C GLY A 355 12.63 2.68 -16.68
N SER A 356 13.57 3.61 -16.76
CA SER A 356 15.01 3.30 -16.78
C SER A 356 15.47 2.68 -15.46
N VAL A 357 15.00 3.21 -14.33
CA VAL A 357 15.29 2.66 -12.99
C VAL A 357 14.74 1.26 -12.82
N LEU A 358 13.52 0.97 -13.34
CA LEU A 358 12.96 -0.38 -13.32
C LEU A 358 13.86 -1.37 -14.08
N VAL A 359 14.29 -1.02 -15.30
CA VAL A 359 15.18 -1.87 -16.11
C VAL A 359 16.53 -2.09 -15.41
N ALA A 360 17.11 -1.02 -14.86
CA ALA A 360 18.38 -1.09 -14.11
C ALA A 360 18.26 -1.97 -12.87
N ALA A 361 17.17 -1.85 -12.10
CA ALA A 361 16.93 -2.67 -10.92
C ALA A 361 16.85 -4.17 -11.26
N VAL A 362 16.11 -4.52 -12.32
CA VAL A 362 16.03 -5.91 -12.81
C VAL A 362 17.39 -6.43 -13.28
N LEU A 363 18.13 -5.61 -14.00
CA LEU A 363 19.48 -5.98 -14.46
C LEU A 363 20.42 -6.26 -13.29
N ILE A 364 20.42 -5.39 -12.29
CA ILE A 364 21.23 -5.56 -11.07
C ILE A 364 20.84 -6.85 -10.33
N ASP A 365 19.53 -7.13 -10.16
CA ASP A 365 19.05 -8.38 -9.54
C ASP A 365 19.55 -9.62 -10.28
N ILE A 366 19.46 -9.64 -11.63
CA ILE A 366 19.96 -10.73 -12.45
C ILE A 366 21.47 -10.94 -12.30
N ILE A 367 22.26 -9.85 -12.34
CA ILE A 367 23.72 -9.91 -12.21
C ILE A 367 24.11 -10.41 -10.82
N TYR A 368 23.46 -9.89 -9.77
CA TYR A 368 23.72 -10.29 -8.39
C TYR A 368 23.43 -11.78 -8.17
N ARG A 369 22.28 -12.27 -8.64
CA ARG A 369 21.90 -13.70 -8.52
C ARG A 369 22.84 -14.63 -9.29
N LYS A 370 23.28 -14.25 -10.49
CA LYS A 370 24.27 -15.02 -11.25
C LYS A 370 25.60 -15.13 -10.50
N ARG A 371 26.04 -14.06 -9.81
CA ARG A 371 27.31 -14.07 -9.06
C ARG A 371 27.25 -14.83 -7.75
N THR A 372 26.09 -14.83 -7.07
CA THR A 372 25.89 -15.50 -5.78
C THR A 372 25.49 -16.97 -5.90
N GLY A 373 25.49 -17.54 -7.12
CA GLY A 373 25.20 -18.96 -7.36
C GLY A 373 23.74 -19.35 -7.15
N GLY A 374 22.83 -18.41 -7.13
CA GLY A 374 21.38 -18.65 -7.15
C GLY A 374 20.97 -19.18 -8.53
N ARG A 375 20.79 -20.51 -8.63
CA ARG A 375 20.12 -21.19 -9.76
C ARG A 375 18.62 -21.01 -9.67
#